data_6d99cc1560c9e6feb6965eecb932f072
#
_entry.id   6d99cc1560c9e6feb6965eecb932f072
#
_cell.length_a   1.000
_cell.length_b   1.000
_cell.length_c   1.000
_cell.angle_alpha   90.00
_cell.angle_beta   90.00
_cell.angle_gamma   90.00
#
_symmetry.space_group_name_H-M   'P 1'
#
loop_
_entity.id
_entity.type
_entity.pdbx_description
1 polymer ?
#
loop_
_entity_poly.entity_id
_entity_poly.type
_entity_poly.pdbx_seq_one_letter_code
_entity_poly.pdbx_strand_id
1 'polypeptide(L)'
;MRTFLKTPRRRATTLAAVLVALAVAAAAFAASTASGSRSDTVTLRVGLFGDFGYHDLYAKYEKSHPNIDIKEDIESYPDHHSNLAKHLAVGAGADDIESVEVGFIAQFKSQPNLFVNLKKLGANSLQKQWLGWKWQQSIAPNGAQIGLGTDVGSLAICYRKDLFKKAGLPTNRDAVSKLWPTWQAYMNVGKRFQKHAPKGVKFFDAGSNVFNAIIAQLNPAYYDSHGKVIVGSNPKVKAAWDVTMKGVQGKQTAGLAAFSNDWNTGYKKGTFATVTCPAWMMGYIQGQAPKTKGKWDIAAVPGGGGNWGGSFLTVPKQGSHTKEAYDLAKFLTSPASEAYIFKQTGNLPSQPKLLKSAAVLGFKNPFFSNAPVGKIFGASAMKLKPQVLGPHQGDIQTAVSNAIQRVEQHKQSPDKSWKQFLKDVKAVS
;
A
#
# COMPACT_ATOMS: atom_id res chain seq x y z
N MET A 1 -74.75 -24.74 48.09
CA MET A 1 -76.03 -24.03 48.39
C MET A 1 -76.21 -22.93 47.34
N ARG A 2 -77.10 -23.15 46.41
CA ARG A 2 -78.15 -22.23 45.97
C ARG A 2 -77.67 -20.88 45.42
N THR A 3 -78.11 -20.28 44.33
CA THR A 3 -79.21 -20.57 43.35
C THR A 3 -79.07 -19.50 42.25
N PHE A 4 -79.28 -19.84 41.00
CA PHE A 4 -80.10 -19.21 39.93
C PHE A 4 -80.32 -17.67 39.93
N LEU A 5 -80.19 -16.96 38.76
CA LEU A 5 -81.18 -16.83 37.71
C LEU A 5 -80.73 -15.82 36.59
N LYS A 6 -80.79 -16.28 35.35
CA LYS A 6 -81.58 -15.77 34.17
C LYS A 6 -81.24 -14.38 33.57
N THR A 7 -80.93 -14.45 32.35
CA THR A 7 -81.07 -13.54 31.17
C THR A 7 -82.33 -12.68 31.12
N PRO A 8 -82.58 -11.64 30.27
CA PRO A 8 -82.25 -11.68 28.83
C PRO A 8 -81.95 -10.30 28.11
N ARG A 9 -81.57 -10.44 26.86
CA ARG A 9 -81.78 -9.58 25.67
C ARG A 9 -81.18 -8.15 25.60
N ARG A 10 -80.36 -7.89 24.59
CA ARG A 10 -80.74 -7.01 23.46
C ARG A 10 -79.76 -7.13 22.29
N ARG A 11 -80.32 -7.53 21.14
CA ARG A 11 -79.78 -7.41 19.80
C ARG A 11 -79.91 -5.93 19.41
N ALA A 12 -78.88 -5.18 19.22
CA ALA A 12 -78.84 -3.92 18.46
C ALA A 12 -77.44 -3.21 18.42
N THR A 13 -76.32 -3.92 18.47
CA THR A 13 -74.99 -3.27 18.40
C THR A 13 -74.01 -3.93 17.41
N THR A 14 -74.50 -4.80 16.52
CA THR A 14 -73.63 -5.59 15.62
C THR A 14 -73.43 -4.96 14.24
N LEU A 15 -74.06 -3.85 13.86
CA LEU A 15 -73.85 -3.20 12.56
C LEU A 15 -72.88 -2.02 12.61
N ALA A 16 -72.65 -1.36 13.75
CA ALA A 16 -71.73 -0.27 13.88
C ALA A 16 -70.25 -0.75 14.03
N ALA A 17 -70.02 -1.95 14.57
CA ALA A 17 -68.66 -2.51 14.77
C ALA A 17 -68.04 -3.04 13.48
N VAL A 18 -68.82 -3.46 12.47
CA VAL A 18 -68.31 -3.98 11.19
C VAL A 18 -67.80 -2.86 10.27
N LEU A 19 -68.46 -1.69 10.30
CA LEU A 19 -68.05 -0.52 9.49
C LEU A 19 -66.76 0.15 10.03
N VAL A 20 -66.53 0.14 11.33
CA VAL A 20 -65.27 0.67 11.94
C VAL A 20 -64.14 -0.30 11.73
N ALA A 21 -64.39 -1.62 11.74
CA ALA A 21 -63.34 -2.62 11.45
C ALA A 21 -62.90 -2.60 9.99
N LEU A 22 -63.80 -2.32 9.04
CA LEU A 22 -63.45 -2.17 7.63
C LEU A 22 -62.71 -0.85 7.32
N ALA A 23 -62.99 0.23 8.02
CA ALA A 23 -62.24 1.49 7.87
C ALA A 23 -60.82 1.42 8.47
N VAL A 24 -60.60 0.70 9.56
CA VAL A 24 -59.30 0.47 10.19
C VAL A 24 -58.48 -0.50 9.33
N ALA A 25 -59.08 -1.52 8.72
CA ALA A 25 -58.40 -2.44 7.81
C ALA A 25 -57.96 -1.74 6.49
N ALA A 26 -58.78 -0.82 5.93
CA ALA A 26 -58.43 -0.04 4.76
C ALA A 26 -57.33 0.99 5.05
N ALA A 27 -57.28 1.61 6.24
CA ALA A 27 -56.20 2.49 6.67
C ALA A 27 -54.89 1.73 6.95
N ALA A 28 -54.99 0.49 7.48
CA ALA A 28 -53.81 -0.36 7.66
C ALA A 28 -53.24 -0.89 6.32
N PHE A 29 -54.11 -1.13 5.32
CA PHE A 29 -53.67 -1.53 3.97
C PHE A 29 -53.10 -0.36 3.16
N ALA A 30 -53.55 0.88 3.37
CA ALA A 30 -52.99 2.08 2.75
C ALA A 30 -51.64 2.50 3.42
N ALA A 31 -51.45 2.20 4.71
CA ALA A 31 -50.20 2.43 5.42
C ALA A 31 -49.10 1.37 5.08
N SER A 32 -49.48 0.16 4.67
CA SER A 32 -48.53 -0.88 4.29
C SER A 32 -48.03 -0.78 2.84
N THR A 33 -48.66 0.05 1.98
CA THR A 33 -48.16 0.30 0.62
C THR A 33 -47.27 1.53 0.52
N ALA A 34 -47.05 2.27 1.61
CA ALA A 34 -46.10 3.37 1.71
C ALA A 34 -44.78 2.98 2.39
N SER A 35 -44.55 1.67 2.65
CA SER A 35 -43.19 1.16 2.87
C SER A 35 -42.49 1.14 1.52
N GLY A 36 -41.98 2.28 1.11
CA GLY A 36 -40.92 2.29 0.08
C GLY A 36 -39.95 1.19 0.48
N SER A 37 -39.69 0.23 -0.39
CA SER A 37 -38.71 -0.80 -0.17
C SER A 37 -37.40 -0.08 0.24
N ARG A 38 -37.05 -0.10 1.54
CA ARG A 38 -35.66 0.13 1.92
C ARG A 38 -34.89 -0.87 1.09
N SER A 39 -34.21 -0.41 0.08
CA SER A 39 -33.24 -1.26 -0.58
C SER A 39 -32.35 -1.79 0.53
N ASP A 40 -32.23 -3.11 0.64
CA ASP A 40 -31.38 -3.74 1.65
C ASP A 40 -30.02 -3.07 1.60
N THR A 41 -29.54 -2.61 2.75
CA THR A 41 -28.22 -1.97 2.85
C THR A 41 -27.16 -3.02 2.51
N VAL A 42 -26.35 -2.74 1.51
CA VAL A 42 -25.21 -3.57 1.12
C VAL A 42 -24.01 -3.13 1.96
N THR A 43 -23.47 -4.01 2.77
CA THR A 43 -22.21 -3.76 3.48
C THR A 43 -21.06 -4.25 2.60
N LEU A 44 -20.14 -3.35 2.27
CA LEU A 44 -18.88 -3.65 1.57
C LEU A 44 -17.73 -3.65 2.55
N ARG A 45 -17.00 -4.73 2.62
CA ARG A 45 -15.78 -4.85 3.41
C ARG A 45 -14.56 -4.56 2.54
N VAL A 46 -13.63 -3.75 3.05
CA VAL A 46 -12.41 -3.33 2.35
C VAL A 46 -11.19 -3.70 3.19
N GLY A 47 -10.48 -4.76 2.80
CA GLY A 47 -9.27 -5.22 3.44
C GLY A 47 -8.03 -4.45 2.98
N LEU A 48 -7.32 -3.86 3.94
CA LEU A 48 -6.12 -3.05 3.70
C LEU A 48 -4.95 -3.49 4.58
N PHE A 49 -3.73 -3.35 4.07
CA PHE A 49 -2.50 -3.59 4.84
C PHE A 49 -1.88 -2.29 5.40
N GLY A 50 -2.70 -1.41 5.91
CA GLY A 50 -2.34 -0.11 6.47
C GLY A 50 -3.30 0.97 6.03
N ASP A 51 -3.11 2.18 6.54
CA ASP A 51 -3.95 3.32 6.20
C ASP A 51 -3.64 3.85 4.79
N PHE A 52 -4.61 3.72 3.87
CA PHE A 52 -4.53 4.23 2.50
C PHE A 52 -5.10 5.65 2.35
N GLY A 53 -5.64 6.23 3.42
CA GLY A 53 -6.26 7.56 3.42
C GLY A 53 -7.65 7.60 2.80
N TYR A 54 -8.40 6.50 2.84
CA TYR A 54 -9.70 6.37 2.18
C TYR A 54 -10.88 6.87 3.01
N HIS A 55 -10.73 7.12 4.30
CA HIS A 55 -11.82 7.43 5.23
C HIS A 55 -12.80 8.48 4.71
N ASP A 56 -12.33 9.66 4.29
CA ASP A 56 -13.20 10.72 3.76
C ASP A 56 -13.80 10.36 2.39
N LEU A 57 -13.14 9.49 1.63
CA LEU A 57 -13.65 9.00 0.35
C LEU A 57 -14.79 8.00 0.56
N TYR A 58 -14.74 7.17 1.61
CA TYR A 58 -15.87 6.31 1.99
C TYR A 58 -17.10 7.13 2.32
N ALA A 59 -16.96 8.10 3.22
CA ALA A 59 -18.08 8.99 3.59
C ALA A 59 -18.66 9.73 2.37
N LYS A 60 -17.79 10.14 1.42
CA LYS A 60 -18.24 10.76 0.17
C LYS A 60 -18.98 9.78 -0.74
N TYR A 61 -18.52 8.52 -0.81
CA TYR A 61 -19.16 7.48 -1.62
C TYR A 61 -20.52 7.11 -1.07
N GLU A 62 -20.62 6.83 0.23
CA GLU A 62 -21.86 6.50 0.96
C GLU A 62 -22.90 7.61 0.81
N LYS A 63 -22.49 8.87 0.90
CA LYS A 63 -23.42 10.01 0.68
C LYS A 63 -24.07 9.99 -0.71
N SER A 64 -23.38 9.49 -1.73
CA SER A 64 -23.92 9.35 -3.10
C SER A 64 -24.56 7.97 -3.37
N HIS A 65 -24.37 7.02 -2.47
CA HIS A 65 -24.89 5.65 -2.53
C HIS A 65 -25.49 5.27 -1.17
N PRO A 66 -26.67 5.82 -0.79
CA PRO A 66 -27.21 5.68 0.57
C PRO A 66 -27.61 4.26 0.97
N ASN A 67 -27.58 3.32 0.05
CA ASN A 67 -27.76 1.89 0.27
C ASN A 67 -26.45 1.14 0.48
N ILE A 68 -25.29 1.81 0.45
CA ILE A 68 -23.98 1.20 0.69
C ILE A 68 -23.47 1.64 2.07
N ASP A 69 -22.98 0.68 2.86
CA ASP A 69 -22.26 0.85 4.11
C ASP A 69 -20.86 0.24 3.96
N ILE A 70 -19.79 1.02 4.20
CA ILE A 70 -18.42 0.57 3.97
C ILE A 70 -17.75 0.29 5.30
N LYS A 71 -17.16 -0.90 5.43
CA LYS A 71 -16.35 -1.32 6.58
C LYS A 71 -14.93 -1.55 6.16
N GLU A 72 -14.02 -0.81 6.74
CA GLU A 72 -12.59 -0.99 6.53
C GLU A 72 -12.01 -1.99 7.52
N ASP A 73 -11.21 -2.93 7.04
CA ASP A 73 -10.45 -3.88 7.84
C ASP A 73 -8.96 -3.66 7.58
N ILE A 74 -8.23 -3.23 8.62
CA ILE A 74 -6.79 -2.90 8.50
C ILE A 74 -5.97 -3.92 9.27
N GLU A 75 -5.15 -4.65 8.55
CA GLU A 75 -4.17 -5.57 9.11
C GLU A 75 -2.73 -5.03 8.94
N SER A 76 -1.77 -5.70 9.59
CA SER A 76 -0.36 -5.45 9.29
C SER A 76 -0.01 -5.94 7.88
N TYR A 77 0.99 -5.30 7.24
CA TYR A 77 1.42 -5.66 5.88
C TYR A 77 1.68 -7.16 5.67
N PRO A 78 2.44 -7.89 6.54
CA PRO A 78 2.66 -9.31 6.35
C PRO A 78 1.41 -10.16 6.64
N ASP A 79 0.64 -9.80 7.66
CA ASP A 79 -0.52 -10.59 8.08
C ASP A 79 -1.64 -10.53 7.05
N HIS A 80 -1.95 -9.35 6.52
CA HIS A 80 -2.95 -9.15 5.48
C HIS A 80 -2.72 -10.07 4.27
N HIS A 81 -1.53 -10.06 3.67
CA HIS A 81 -1.24 -10.88 2.49
C HIS A 81 -1.24 -12.37 2.80
N SER A 82 -0.76 -12.76 4.00
CA SER A 82 -0.80 -14.15 4.47
C SER A 82 -2.24 -14.63 4.70
N ASN A 83 -3.08 -13.80 5.33
CA ASN A 83 -4.47 -14.12 5.59
C ASN A 83 -5.29 -14.15 4.30
N LEU A 84 -5.10 -13.18 3.41
CA LEU A 84 -5.73 -13.20 2.09
C LEU A 84 -5.41 -14.50 1.34
N ALA A 85 -4.14 -14.94 1.33
CA ALA A 85 -3.78 -16.20 0.67
C ALA A 85 -4.51 -17.41 1.29
N LYS A 86 -4.65 -17.46 2.62
CA LYS A 86 -5.40 -18.51 3.33
C LYS A 86 -6.89 -18.46 3.02
N HIS A 87 -7.51 -17.26 3.11
CA HIS A 87 -8.93 -17.05 2.82
C HIS A 87 -9.27 -17.45 1.39
N LEU A 88 -8.43 -17.09 0.42
CA LEU A 88 -8.60 -17.51 -0.97
C LEU A 88 -8.49 -19.02 -1.14
N ALA A 89 -7.55 -19.68 -0.44
CA ALA A 89 -7.34 -21.12 -0.53
C ALA A 89 -8.52 -21.93 0.05
N VAL A 90 -9.14 -21.45 1.14
CA VAL A 90 -10.29 -22.12 1.76
C VAL A 90 -11.64 -21.71 1.14
N GLY A 91 -11.65 -20.69 0.28
CA GLY A 91 -12.86 -20.22 -0.40
C GLY A 91 -13.78 -19.35 0.47
N ALA A 92 -13.29 -18.84 1.63
CA ALA A 92 -14.06 -18.02 2.55
C ALA A 92 -13.15 -17.08 3.36
N GLY A 93 -13.68 -15.92 3.78
CA GLY A 93 -13.02 -14.99 4.69
C GLY A 93 -12.34 -13.79 4.04
N ALA A 94 -12.18 -13.76 2.71
CA ALA A 94 -11.70 -12.55 2.04
C ALA A 94 -12.79 -11.47 2.03
N ASP A 95 -12.36 -10.22 2.14
CA ASP A 95 -13.23 -9.05 2.04
C ASP A 95 -13.71 -8.84 0.58
N ASP A 96 -14.72 -7.97 0.38
CA ASP A 96 -15.26 -7.69 -0.97
C ASP A 96 -14.24 -6.99 -1.86
N ILE A 97 -13.38 -6.16 -1.26
CA ILE A 97 -12.23 -5.53 -1.89
C ILE A 97 -10.99 -5.84 -1.06
N GLU A 98 -9.93 -6.31 -1.72
CA GLU A 98 -8.66 -6.60 -1.07
C GLU A 98 -7.53 -5.80 -1.70
N SER A 99 -6.77 -5.11 -0.88
CA SER A 99 -5.55 -4.42 -1.33
C SER A 99 -4.41 -5.42 -1.50
N VAL A 100 -3.73 -5.36 -2.63
CA VAL A 100 -2.58 -6.22 -2.92
C VAL A 100 -1.37 -5.38 -3.29
N GLU A 101 -0.29 -5.51 -2.52
CA GLU A 101 0.97 -4.81 -2.80
C GLU A 101 1.67 -5.43 -4.02
N VAL A 102 2.48 -4.63 -4.72
CA VAL A 102 3.15 -5.02 -5.97
C VAL A 102 4.03 -6.27 -5.84
N GLY A 103 4.62 -6.52 -4.69
CA GLY A 103 5.42 -7.73 -4.44
C GLY A 103 4.60 -9.02 -4.42
N PHE A 104 3.32 -8.92 -4.07
CA PHE A 104 2.40 -10.07 -3.99
C PHE A 104 1.50 -10.22 -5.21
N ILE A 105 1.34 -9.19 -6.05
CA ILE A 105 0.42 -9.26 -7.20
C ILE A 105 0.76 -10.42 -8.15
N ALA A 106 2.05 -10.75 -8.30
CA ALA A 106 2.47 -11.86 -9.16
C ALA A 106 2.01 -13.23 -8.61
N GLN A 107 2.02 -13.41 -7.30
CA GLN A 107 1.49 -14.59 -6.62
C GLN A 107 -0.02 -14.72 -6.87
N PHE A 108 -0.77 -13.67 -6.60
CA PHE A 108 -2.23 -13.71 -6.71
C PHE A 108 -2.72 -13.82 -8.16
N LYS A 109 -2.09 -13.16 -9.12
CA LYS A 109 -2.45 -13.30 -10.53
C LYS A 109 -2.10 -14.66 -11.14
N SER A 110 -1.29 -15.49 -10.46
CA SER A 110 -1.08 -16.89 -10.86
C SER A 110 -2.33 -17.76 -10.63
N GLN A 111 -3.25 -17.29 -9.78
CA GLN A 111 -4.52 -17.93 -9.44
C GLN A 111 -5.72 -17.04 -9.83
N PRO A 112 -5.86 -16.63 -11.10
CA PRO A 112 -6.83 -15.63 -11.53
C PRO A 112 -8.29 -16.05 -11.32
N ASN A 113 -8.54 -17.34 -11.18
CA ASN A 113 -9.89 -17.87 -10.94
C ASN A 113 -10.45 -17.53 -9.57
N LEU A 114 -9.62 -17.08 -8.64
CA LEU A 114 -10.02 -16.65 -7.30
C LEU A 114 -10.50 -15.18 -7.27
N PHE A 115 -10.22 -14.43 -8.33
CA PHE A 115 -10.58 -13.01 -8.46
C PHE A 115 -11.58 -12.77 -9.59
N VAL A 116 -12.31 -11.69 -9.46
CA VAL A 116 -13.19 -11.19 -10.53
C VAL A 116 -12.32 -10.64 -11.66
N ASN A 117 -12.62 -11.03 -12.90
CA ASN A 117 -12.01 -10.39 -14.06
C ASN A 117 -12.68 -9.02 -14.30
N LEU A 118 -12.06 -7.95 -13.84
CA LEU A 118 -12.59 -6.59 -13.90
C LEU A 118 -12.86 -6.11 -15.34
N LYS A 119 -12.22 -6.71 -16.35
CA LYS A 119 -12.53 -6.43 -17.78
C LYS A 119 -13.97 -6.77 -18.12
N LYS A 120 -14.54 -7.80 -17.50
CA LYS A 120 -15.96 -8.17 -17.69
C LYS A 120 -16.92 -7.15 -17.10
N LEU A 121 -16.45 -6.31 -16.18
CA LEU A 121 -17.20 -5.20 -15.58
C LEU A 121 -16.87 -3.82 -16.23
N GLY A 122 -16.17 -3.83 -17.37
CA GLY A 122 -15.89 -2.63 -18.14
C GLY A 122 -14.54 -1.95 -17.86
N ALA A 123 -13.64 -2.56 -17.07
CA ALA A 123 -12.35 -1.97 -16.74
C ALA A 123 -11.47 -1.66 -17.98
N ASN A 124 -11.67 -2.33 -19.11
CA ASN A 124 -10.94 -2.05 -20.35
C ASN A 124 -11.02 -0.59 -20.80
N SER A 125 -12.17 0.06 -20.60
CA SER A 125 -12.36 1.47 -20.96
C SER A 125 -11.49 2.41 -20.15
N LEU A 126 -11.01 1.93 -18.98
CA LEU A 126 -10.22 2.70 -18.01
C LEU A 126 -8.71 2.53 -18.21
N GLN A 127 -8.26 1.58 -19.05
CA GLN A 127 -6.83 1.22 -19.19
C GLN A 127 -5.91 2.42 -19.36
N LYS A 128 -6.32 3.42 -20.16
CA LYS A 128 -5.53 4.62 -20.45
C LYS A 128 -5.41 5.59 -19.26
N GLN A 129 -6.12 5.33 -18.15
CA GLN A 129 -5.98 6.13 -16.94
C GLN A 129 -4.66 5.84 -16.23
N TRP A 130 -4.16 4.60 -16.27
CA TRP A 130 -2.95 4.18 -15.59
C TRP A 130 -1.71 4.25 -16.48
N LEU A 131 -0.55 4.32 -15.84
CA LEU A 131 0.73 4.02 -16.48
C LEU A 131 0.64 2.61 -17.09
N GLY A 132 1.05 2.46 -18.35
CA GLY A 132 0.87 1.20 -19.08
C GLY A 132 1.46 -0.01 -18.35
N TRP A 133 2.64 0.15 -17.75
CA TRP A 133 3.28 -0.92 -16.97
C TRP A 133 2.50 -1.23 -15.68
N LYS A 134 1.90 -0.24 -15.00
CA LYS A 134 1.10 -0.46 -13.79
C LYS A 134 -0.16 -1.27 -14.12
N TRP A 135 -0.83 -0.92 -15.23
CA TRP A 135 -1.95 -1.70 -15.73
C TRP A 135 -1.57 -3.15 -16.04
N GLN A 136 -0.43 -3.36 -16.72
CA GLN A 136 0.04 -4.69 -17.10
C GLN A 136 0.40 -5.57 -15.89
N GLN A 137 0.86 -4.99 -14.78
CA GLN A 137 1.25 -5.74 -13.59
C GLN A 137 0.11 -6.56 -12.99
N SER A 138 -1.14 -6.11 -13.09
CA SER A 138 -2.32 -6.82 -12.56
C SER A 138 -3.08 -7.63 -13.61
N ILE A 139 -2.54 -7.76 -14.85
CA ILE A 139 -3.05 -8.71 -15.84
C ILE A 139 -2.47 -10.09 -15.57
N ALA A 140 -3.35 -11.05 -15.35
CA ALA A 140 -3.00 -12.45 -15.16
C ALA A 140 -2.59 -13.13 -16.48
N PRO A 141 -1.90 -14.30 -16.46
CA PRO A 141 -1.49 -15.03 -17.68
C PRO A 141 -2.64 -15.38 -18.62
N ASN A 142 -3.84 -15.60 -18.10
CA ASN A 142 -5.06 -15.86 -18.88
C ASN A 142 -5.73 -14.59 -19.44
N GLY A 143 -5.09 -13.42 -19.29
CA GLY A 143 -5.60 -12.12 -19.74
C GLY A 143 -6.60 -11.43 -18.80
N ALA A 144 -6.96 -12.03 -17.67
CA ALA A 144 -7.85 -11.41 -16.70
C ALA A 144 -7.19 -10.23 -16.00
N GLN A 145 -7.90 -9.13 -15.85
CA GLN A 145 -7.51 -7.98 -15.01
C GLN A 145 -7.99 -8.22 -13.59
N ILE A 146 -7.10 -8.51 -12.67
CA ILE A 146 -7.49 -8.84 -11.28
C ILE A 146 -7.48 -7.65 -10.32
N GLY A 147 -6.92 -6.50 -10.72
CA GLY A 147 -6.87 -5.33 -9.82
C GLY A 147 -6.73 -4.00 -10.56
N LEU A 148 -7.15 -2.93 -9.90
CA LEU A 148 -6.95 -1.54 -10.33
C LEU A 148 -5.82 -0.92 -9.51
N GLY A 149 -4.85 -0.27 -10.18
CA GLY A 149 -3.71 0.34 -9.51
C GLY A 149 -4.09 1.53 -8.64
N THR A 150 -3.46 1.67 -7.47
CA THR A 150 -3.71 2.78 -6.52
C THR A 150 -2.63 3.85 -6.62
N ASP A 151 -1.36 3.46 -6.54
CA ASP A 151 -0.22 4.36 -6.42
C ASP A 151 1.05 3.76 -7.03
N VAL A 152 2.11 4.56 -7.03
CA VAL A 152 3.46 4.18 -7.47
C VAL A 152 4.46 4.48 -6.35
N GLY A 153 5.24 3.48 -5.97
CA GLY A 153 6.31 3.61 -4.97
C GLY A 153 7.60 4.19 -5.53
N SER A 154 7.52 5.26 -6.33
CA SER A 154 8.70 5.94 -6.88
C SER A 154 9.66 6.38 -5.78
N LEU A 155 10.97 6.19 -5.99
CA LEU A 155 12.00 6.34 -4.96
C LEU A 155 12.63 7.72 -4.90
N ALA A 156 12.95 8.14 -3.68
CA ALA A 156 13.84 9.24 -3.32
C ALA A 156 14.64 8.85 -2.05
N ILE A 157 15.41 9.78 -1.48
CA ILE A 157 15.99 9.66 -0.14
C ILE A 157 15.38 10.73 0.75
N CYS A 158 14.66 10.32 1.78
CA CYS A 158 14.26 11.20 2.87
C CYS A 158 15.42 11.34 3.85
N TYR A 159 15.79 12.57 4.22
CA TYR A 159 16.92 12.81 5.11
C TYR A 159 16.63 13.84 6.19
N ARG A 160 17.29 13.69 7.32
CA ARG A 160 17.22 14.59 8.50
C ARG A 160 18.20 15.75 8.33
N LYS A 161 17.70 16.92 7.94
CA LYS A 161 18.51 18.16 7.77
C LYS A 161 19.27 18.53 9.04
N ASP A 162 18.63 18.40 10.19
CA ASP A 162 19.24 18.73 11.49
C ASP A 162 20.40 17.79 11.82
N LEU A 163 20.32 16.50 11.48
CA LEU A 163 21.40 15.56 11.68
C LEU A 163 22.53 15.76 10.65
N PHE A 164 22.19 16.10 9.41
CA PHE A 164 23.19 16.47 8.38
C PHE A 164 23.97 17.72 8.79
N LYS A 165 23.26 18.75 9.30
CA LYS A 165 23.91 19.96 9.84
C LYS A 165 24.90 19.62 10.95
N LYS A 166 24.49 18.78 11.92
CA LYS A 166 25.35 18.35 13.04
C LYS A 166 26.58 17.57 12.57
N ALA A 167 26.46 16.85 11.44
CA ALA A 167 27.57 16.10 10.84
C ALA A 167 28.41 16.92 9.84
N GLY A 168 28.18 18.24 9.72
CA GLY A 168 28.93 19.12 8.80
C GLY A 168 28.62 18.85 7.31
N LEU A 169 27.46 18.25 7.01
CA LEU A 169 27.03 17.98 5.63
C LEU A 169 26.05 19.07 5.14
N PRO A 170 25.95 19.29 3.82
CA PRO A 170 24.94 20.16 3.24
C PRO A 170 23.53 19.79 3.70
N THR A 171 22.65 20.80 3.80
CA THR A 171 21.24 20.63 4.21
C THR A 171 20.25 21.01 3.12
N ASN A 172 20.69 21.68 2.07
CA ASN A 172 19.89 21.99 0.89
C ASN A 172 19.71 20.74 0.02
N ARG A 173 18.48 20.45 -0.42
CA ARG A 173 18.17 19.21 -1.18
C ARG A 173 18.94 19.04 -2.47
N ASP A 174 19.21 20.12 -3.21
CA ASP A 174 19.93 20.03 -4.48
C ASP A 174 21.42 19.73 -4.23
N ALA A 175 22.00 20.36 -3.22
CA ALA A 175 23.36 20.07 -2.79
C ALA A 175 23.47 18.64 -2.25
N VAL A 176 22.49 18.17 -1.45
CA VAL A 176 22.45 16.81 -0.93
C VAL A 176 22.30 15.78 -2.06
N SER A 177 21.41 16.03 -3.03
CA SER A 177 21.22 15.15 -4.20
C SER A 177 22.50 14.96 -5.01
N LYS A 178 23.36 15.98 -5.09
CA LYS A 178 24.65 15.93 -5.78
C LYS A 178 25.72 15.13 -5.03
N LEU A 179 25.55 14.86 -3.74
CA LEU A 179 26.52 14.08 -2.96
C LEU A 179 26.58 12.62 -3.39
N TRP A 180 25.49 12.07 -3.90
CA TRP A 180 25.35 10.64 -4.18
C TRP A 180 24.73 10.30 -5.55
N PRO A 181 25.43 10.60 -6.66
CA PRO A 181 24.97 10.21 -7.99
C PRO A 181 24.86 8.69 -8.17
N THR A 182 25.55 7.91 -7.32
CA THR A 182 25.55 6.44 -7.30
C THR A 182 25.40 5.90 -5.88
N TRP A 183 25.00 4.65 -5.73
CA TRP A 183 24.94 3.99 -4.42
C TRP A 183 26.30 3.86 -3.73
N GLN A 184 27.38 3.71 -4.52
CA GLN A 184 28.73 3.75 -3.95
C GLN A 184 29.04 5.13 -3.36
N ALA A 185 28.66 6.21 -4.05
CA ALA A 185 28.81 7.57 -3.53
C ALA A 185 27.97 7.78 -2.27
N TYR A 186 26.75 7.22 -2.22
CA TYR A 186 25.90 7.25 -1.02
C TYR A 186 26.60 6.60 0.18
N MET A 187 27.21 5.42 0.01
CA MET A 187 28.00 4.78 1.08
C MET A 187 29.22 5.62 1.50
N ASN A 188 29.85 6.32 0.56
CA ASN A 188 30.97 7.22 0.89
C ASN A 188 30.49 8.45 1.70
N VAL A 189 29.32 8.98 1.41
CA VAL A 189 28.68 10.02 2.23
C VAL A 189 28.38 9.48 3.64
N GLY A 190 27.84 8.28 3.74
CA GLY A 190 27.61 7.60 5.02
C GLY A 190 28.88 7.47 5.86
N LYS A 191 30.01 7.10 5.22
CA LYS A 191 31.31 7.05 5.90
C LYS A 191 31.75 8.43 6.44
N ARG A 192 31.53 9.51 5.66
CA ARG A 192 31.80 10.88 6.13
C ARG A 192 30.86 11.27 7.27
N PHE A 193 29.56 10.98 7.15
CA PHE A 193 28.57 11.25 8.18
C PHE A 193 28.95 10.59 9.50
N GLN A 194 29.32 9.30 9.50
CA GLN A 194 29.65 8.56 10.74
C GLN A 194 30.88 9.11 11.49
N LYS A 195 31.79 9.83 10.80
CA LYS A 195 32.93 10.49 11.46
C LYS A 195 32.50 11.64 12.38
N HIS A 196 31.40 12.31 12.08
CA HIS A 196 30.93 13.50 12.75
C HIS A 196 29.48 13.38 13.26
N ALA A 197 28.88 12.19 13.17
CA ALA A 197 27.53 11.94 13.61
C ALA A 197 27.38 12.13 15.12
N PRO A 198 26.25 12.60 15.61
CA PRO A 198 25.93 12.55 17.03
C PRO A 198 26.03 11.11 17.54
N LYS A 199 26.41 10.93 18.82
CA LYS A 199 26.57 9.61 19.45
C LYS A 199 25.31 8.76 19.25
N GLY A 200 25.46 7.52 18.76
CA GLY A 200 24.38 6.58 18.54
C GLY A 200 23.57 6.79 17.25
N VAL A 201 23.79 7.87 16.50
CA VAL A 201 23.08 8.13 15.24
C VAL A 201 23.77 7.42 14.08
N LYS A 202 23.00 6.77 13.24
CA LYS A 202 23.44 6.05 12.05
C LYS A 202 23.08 6.79 10.77
N PHE A 203 23.76 6.45 9.67
CA PHE A 203 23.50 7.10 8.40
C PHE A 203 22.19 6.65 7.78
N PHE A 204 21.92 5.35 7.77
CA PHE A 204 20.63 4.82 7.28
C PHE A 204 20.00 3.84 8.28
N ASP A 205 18.74 3.56 8.09
CA ASP A 205 17.87 2.78 8.97
C ASP A 205 18.19 1.28 8.96
N ALA A 206 18.19 0.65 7.78
CA ALA A 206 18.45 -0.78 7.61
C ALA A 206 19.11 -1.07 6.26
N GLY A 207 20.03 -2.04 6.25
CA GLY A 207 20.66 -2.52 5.02
C GLY A 207 19.66 -3.13 4.05
N SER A 208 18.63 -3.81 4.55
CA SER A 208 17.57 -4.39 3.73
C SER A 208 16.82 -3.34 2.90
N ASN A 209 16.55 -2.16 3.47
CA ASN A 209 15.88 -1.08 2.77
C ASN A 209 16.76 -0.48 1.65
N VAL A 210 18.06 -0.31 1.93
CA VAL A 210 19.03 0.12 0.92
C VAL A 210 19.16 -0.90 -0.20
N PHE A 211 19.30 -2.19 0.14
CA PHE A 211 19.35 -3.27 -0.84
C PHE A 211 18.11 -3.30 -1.72
N ASN A 212 16.93 -3.23 -1.11
CA ASN A 212 15.66 -3.21 -1.83
C ASN A 212 15.57 -2.04 -2.82
N ALA A 213 16.04 -0.86 -2.42
CA ALA A 213 16.06 0.31 -3.31
C ALA A 213 17.03 0.13 -4.50
N ILE A 214 18.18 -0.51 -4.30
CA ILE A 214 19.11 -0.85 -5.39
C ILE A 214 18.46 -1.86 -6.34
N ILE A 215 17.86 -2.93 -5.79
CA ILE A 215 17.18 -3.96 -6.58
C ILE A 215 16.02 -3.36 -7.36
N ALA A 216 15.26 -2.44 -6.77
CA ALA A 216 14.14 -1.78 -7.42
C ALA A 216 14.51 -0.97 -8.68
N GLN A 217 15.79 -0.70 -8.91
CA GLN A 217 16.31 -0.02 -10.08
C GLN A 217 16.80 -1.00 -11.18
N LEU A 218 16.83 -2.29 -10.89
CA LEU A 218 17.32 -3.32 -11.81
C LEU A 218 16.19 -3.87 -12.68
N ASN A 219 16.52 -4.10 -13.96
CA ASN A 219 15.68 -4.88 -14.87
C ASN A 219 16.62 -5.62 -15.86
N PRO A 220 16.76 -6.95 -15.80
CA PRO A 220 16.13 -7.85 -14.82
C PRO A 220 16.71 -7.74 -13.41
N ALA A 221 15.93 -8.16 -12.40
CA ALA A 221 16.35 -8.25 -11.00
C ALA A 221 16.37 -9.71 -10.54
N TYR A 222 15.30 -10.17 -9.85
CA TYR A 222 15.19 -11.55 -9.37
C TYR A 222 14.72 -12.53 -10.42
N TYR A 223 13.99 -12.05 -11.44
CA TYR A 223 13.45 -12.86 -12.52
C TYR A 223 13.92 -12.36 -13.89
N ASP A 224 14.14 -13.29 -14.82
CA ASP A 224 14.33 -12.97 -16.23
C ASP A 224 12.98 -12.71 -16.94
N SER A 225 13.03 -12.40 -18.23
CA SER A 225 11.83 -12.13 -19.05
C SER A 225 10.90 -13.33 -19.21
N HIS A 226 11.35 -14.55 -18.90
CA HIS A 226 10.59 -15.79 -18.97
C HIS A 226 10.03 -16.21 -17.60
N GLY A 227 10.24 -15.40 -16.55
CA GLY A 227 9.78 -15.70 -15.20
C GLY A 227 10.64 -16.70 -14.43
N LYS A 228 11.85 -17.01 -14.91
CA LYS A 228 12.80 -17.86 -14.20
C LYS A 228 13.53 -17.06 -13.14
N VAL A 229 13.69 -17.63 -11.93
CA VAL A 229 14.49 -17.04 -10.86
C VAL A 229 15.98 -17.04 -11.24
N ILE A 230 16.59 -15.86 -11.24
CA ILE A 230 18.00 -15.64 -11.63
C ILE A 230 18.82 -14.99 -10.51
N VAL A 231 18.37 -15.00 -9.28
CA VAL A 231 19.02 -14.34 -8.13
C VAL A 231 20.48 -14.71 -8.00
N GLY A 232 20.81 -16.01 -8.12
CA GLY A 232 22.18 -16.52 -7.97
C GLY A 232 23.08 -16.31 -9.19
N SER A 233 22.49 -16.16 -10.38
CA SER A 233 23.21 -15.98 -11.65
C SER A 233 23.24 -14.52 -12.15
N ASN A 234 22.47 -13.63 -11.55
CA ASN A 234 22.46 -12.22 -11.92
C ASN A 234 23.56 -11.44 -11.16
N PRO A 235 24.67 -11.04 -11.83
CA PRO A 235 25.76 -10.35 -11.16
C PRO A 235 25.34 -8.98 -10.59
N LYS A 236 24.27 -8.37 -11.10
CA LYS A 236 23.76 -7.09 -10.58
C LYS A 236 23.15 -7.25 -9.19
N VAL A 237 22.52 -8.40 -8.89
CA VAL A 237 22.00 -8.70 -7.56
C VAL A 237 23.13 -8.88 -6.55
N LYS A 238 24.21 -9.57 -6.96
CA LYS A 238 25.43 -9.70 -6.13
C LYS A 238 26.10 -8.34 -5.91
N ALA A 239 26.20 -7.50 -6.94
CA ALA A 239 26.74 -6.15 -6.81
C ALA A 239 25.92 -5.27 -5.85
N ALA A 240 24.58 -5.39 -5.86
CA ALA A 240 23.69 -4.73 -4.90
C ALA A 240 23.99 -5.19 -3.46
N TRP A 241 24.16 -6.50 -3.26
CA TRP A 241 24.60 -7.05 -1.99
C TRP A 241 25.93 -6.46 -1.53
N ASP A 242 26.95 -6.45 -2.38
CA ASP A 242 28.28 -5.97 -2.02
C ASP A 242 28.30 -4.50 -1.64
N VAL A 243 27.57 -3.66 -2.37
CA VAL A 243 27.41 -2.24 -2.03
C VAL A 243 26.70 -2.07 -0.69
N THR A 244 25.64 -2.83 -0.43
CA THR A 244 24.92 -2.78 0.86
C THR A 244 25.84 -3.23 2.01
N MET A 245 26.59 -4.31 1.82
CA MET A 245 27.52 -4.82 2.84
C MET A 245 28.63 -3.84 3.18
N LYS A 246 29.11 -3.00 2.25
CA LYS A 246 30.06 -1.89 2.56
C LYS A 246 29.46 -0.93 3.61
N GLY A 247 28.19 -0.59 3.48
CA GLY A 247 27.50 0.25 4.47
C GLY A 247 27.33 -0.45 5.82
N VAL A 248 26.91 -1.71 5.81
CA VAL A 248 26.72 -2.52 7.02
C VAL A 248 28.04 -2.70 7.77
N GLN A 249 29.09 -3.18 7.10
CA GLN A 249 30.43 -3.35 7.68
C GLN A 249 31.05 -2.01 8.10
N GLY A 250 30.70 -0.91 7.41
CA GLY A 250 31.09 0.46 7.76
C GLY A 250 30.33 1.04 8.95
N LYS A 251 29.51 0.23 9.65
CA LYS A 251 28.69 0.64 10.82
C LYS A 251 27.73 1.80 10.55
N GLN A 252 27.28 1.94 9.28
CA GLN A 252 26.41 3.03 8.83
C GLN A 252 24.92 2.73 9.06
N THR A 253 24.57 1.47 9.28
CA THR A 253 23.19 1.02 9.49
C THR A 253 22.77 1.10 10.95
N ALA A 254 21.50 1.46 11.21
CA ALA A 254 20.88 1.29 12.51
C ALA A 254 20.41 -0.16 12.75
N GLY A 255 20.33 -0.99 11.69
CA GLY A 255 19.92 -2.39 11.78
C GLY A 255 18.48 -2.59 12.21
N LEU A 256 17.61 -1.62 11.93
CA LEU A 256 16.20 -1.63 12.37
C LEU A 256 15.32 -2.19 11.26
N ALA A 257 14.69 -3.33 11.51
CA ALA A 257 13.76 -3.93 10.55
C ALA A 257 12.60 -2.98 10.24
N ALA A 258 12.31 -2.77 8.96
CA ALA A 258 11.20 -1.92 8.53
C ALA A 258 9.88 -2.36 9.19
N PHE A 259 9.05 -1.39 9.56
CA PHE A 259 7.75 -1.54 10.21
C PHE A 259 7.79 -2.09 11.65
N SER A 260 8.97 -2.38 12.21
CA SER A 260 9.09 -2.72 13.63
C SER A 260 8.87 -1.50 14.54
N ASN A 261 8.51 -1.75 15.80
CA ASN A 261 8.37 -0.69 16.81
C ASN A 261 9.67 0.10 17.03
N ASP A 262 10.82 -0.54 16.93
CA ASP A 262 12.12 0.11 17.05
C ASP A 262 12.41 1.03 15.87
N TRP A 263 12.06 0.61 14.65
CA TRP A 263 12.16 1.44 13.46
C TRP A 263 11.25 2.67 13.55
N ASN A 264 9.99 2.49 13.98
CA ASN A 264 9.05 3.57 14.22
C ASN A 264 9.55 4.56 15.28
N THR A 265 10.13 4.05 16.35
CA THR A 265 10.77 4.84 17.39
C THR A 265 12.00 5.58 16.84
N GLY A 266 12.74 4.97 15.93
CA GLY A 266 13.90 5.54 15.25
C GLY A 266 13.60 6.87 14.55
N TYR A 267 12.46 6.99 13.88
CA TYR A 267 12.01 8.25 13.28
C TYR A 267 11.81 9.36 14.32
N LYS A 268 11.20 9.02 15.45
CA LYS A 268 10.93 9.98 16.54
C LYS A 268 12.22 10.45 17.19
N LYS A 269 13.12 9.54 17.50
CA LYS A 269 14.38 9.80 18.22
C LYS A 269 15.50 10.30 17.30
N GLY A 270 15.40 10.12 15.98
CA GLY A 270 16.47 10.44 15.05
C GLY A 270 17.64 9.47 15.15
N THR A 271 17.35 8.17 15.29
CA THR A 271 18.37 7.10 15.38
C THR A 271 19.15 6.95 14.06
N PHE A 272 18.56 7.38 12.96
CA PHE A 272 19.18 7.39 11.63
C PHE A 272 18.91 8.71 10.90
N ALA A 273 19.78 9.04 9.96
CA ALA A 273 19.76 10.31 9.25
C ALA A 273 19.11 10.23 7.87
N THR A 274 19.08 9.06 7.25
CA THR A 274 18.48 8.83 5.92
C THR A 274 17.64 7.57 5.91
N VAL A 275 16.66 7.54 5.02
CA VAL A 275 15.88 6.35 4.68
C VAL A 275 15.62 6.36 3.18
N THR A 276 15.70 5.20 2.54
CA THR A 276 15.21 5.03 1.17
C THR A 276 13.70 5.22 1.18
N CYS A 277 13.23 6.22 0.45
CA CYS A 277 11.93 6.82 0.66
C CYS A 277 11.08 6.68 -0.62
N PRO A 278 10.25 5.65 -0.76
CA PRO A 278 9.17 5.69 -1.73
C PRO A 278 8.15 6.77 -1.35
N ALA A 279 7.37 7.23 -2.31
CA ALA A 279 6.49 8.37 -2.11
C ALA A 279 5.52 8.19 -0.91
N TRP A 280 4.94 7.00 -0.74
CA TRP A 280 4.05 6.66 0.38
C TRP A 280 4.73 6.74 1.75
N MET A 281 6.07 6.58 1.82
CA MET A 281 6.83 6.68 3.07
C MET A 281 6.73 8.05 3.72
N MET A 282 6.42 9.09 2.95
CA MET A 282 6.22 10.43 3.51
C MET A 282 5.07 10.47 4.52
N GLY A 283 3.91 9.93 4.15
CA GLY A 283 2.76 9.81 5.05
C GLY A 283 3.10 8.97 6.28
N TYR A 284 3.80 7.85 6.07
CA TYR A 284 4.26 6.99 7.16
C TYR A 284 5.15 7.75 8.16
N ILE A 285 6.18 8.46 7.69
CA ILE A 285 7.07 9.27 8.54
C ILE A 285 6.28 10.35 9.28
N GLN A 286 5.34 11.03 8.62
CA GLN A 286 4.49 12.05 9.23
C GLN A 286 3.65 11.47 10.38
N GLY A 287 3.03 10.31 10.18
CA GLY A 287 2.25 9.61 11.19
C GLY A 287 3.10 9.12 12.37
N GLN A 288 4.26 8.50 12.08
CA GLN A 288 5.13 7.99 13.13
C GLN A 288 5.86 9.06 13.94
N ALA A 289 6.23 10.18 13.32
CA ALA A 289 7.08 11.19 13.96
C ALA A 289 6.59 12.65 13.75
N PRO A 290 5.33 13.00 14.07
CA PRO A 290 4.74 14.31 13.76
C PRO A 290 5.53 15.49 14.35
N LYS A 291 6.18 15.31 15.48
CA LYS A 291 7.03 16.34 16.15
C LYS A 291 8.35 16.62 15.42
N THR A 292 8.62 15.92 14.32
CA THR A 292 9.82 16.13 13.50
C THR A 292 9.55 16.95 12.23
N LYS A 293 8.38 17.56 12.12
CA LYS A 293 8.02 18.48 11.03
C LYS A 293 9.10 19.54 10.82
N GLY A 294 9.52 19.75 9.56
CA GLY A 294 10.56 20.69 9.17
C GLY A 294 12.00 20.22 9.39
N LYS A 295 12.21 19.10 10.11
CA LYS A 295 13.55 18.49 10.27
C LYS A 295 13.92 17.57 9.10
N TRP A 296 12.97 17.18 8.27
CA TRP A 296 13.15 16.33 7.11
C TRP A 296 13.18 17.13 5.81
N ASP A 297 13.88 16.59 4.83
CA ASP A 297 13.81 17.00 3.44
C ASP A 297 13.98 15.79 2.52
N ILE A 298 13.84 15.97 1.20
CA ILE A 298 13.86 14.90 0.21
C ILE A 298 14.91 15.22 -0.84
N ALA A 299 15.79 14.27 -1.10
CA ALA A 299 16.83 14.34 -2.12
C ALA A 299 16.61 13.23 -3.16
N ALA A 300 17.21 13.39 -4.34
CA ALA A 300 17.17 12.38 -5.39
C ALA A 300 17.75 11.03 -4.89
N VAL A 301 17.16 9.93 -5.33
CA VAL A 301 17.71 8.59 -5.08
C VAL A 301 18.99 8.39 -5.90
N PRO A 302 20.02 7.74 -5.36
CA PRO A 302 21.23 7.40 -6.12
C PRO A 302 20.89 6.59 -7.39
N GLY A 303 21.46 6.93 -8.54
CA GLY A 303 21.19 6.27 -9.82
C GLY A 303 19.87 6.68 -10.50
N GLY A 304 18.91 7.21 -9.75
CA GLY A 304 17.58 7.61 -10.22
C GLY A 304 16.64 6.43 -10.56
N GLY A 305 15.34 6.68 -10.57
CA GLY A 305 14.33 5.64 -10.84
C GLY A 305 14.12 4.68 -9.66
N GLY A 306 13.51 3.54 -9.97
CA GLY A 306 13.15 2.52 -8.98
C GLY A 306 11.72 2.66 -8.44
N ASN A 307 11.14 1.50 -8.10
CA ASN A 307 9.81 1.41 -7.54
C ASN A 307 9.83 0.46 -6.35
N TRP A 308 9.43 0.96 -5.19
CA TRP A 308 9.21 0.13 -4.01
C TRP A 308 7.77 0.34 -3.52
N GLY A 309 6.96 -0.71 -3.66
CA GLY A 309 5.56 -0.67 -3.31
C GLY A 309 4.66 -0.13 -4.43
N GLY A 310 3.53 0.39 -4.02
CA GLY A 310 2.40 0.64 -4.87
C GLY A 310 1.47 -0.57 -4.92
N SER A 311 0.17 -0.34 -4.92
CA SER A 311 -0.81 -1.37 -4.65
C SER A 311 -1.88 -1.44 -5.71
N PHE A 312 -2.73 -2.45 -5.56
CA PHE A 312 -3.91 -2.67 -6.39
C PHE A 312 -5.10 -2.97 -5.48
N LEU A 313 -6.28 -2.49 -5.84
CA LEU A 313 -7.53 -2.98 -5.28
C LEU A 313 -8.05 -4.12 -6.16
N THR A 314 -8.19 -5.28 -5.56
CA THR A 314 -8.69 -6.50 -6.19
C THR A 314 -10.09 -6.82 -5.66
N VAL A 315 -10.86 -7.60 -6.42
CA VAL A 315 -12.19 -8.07 -6.00
C VAL A 315 -12.17 -9.60 -5.96
N PRO A 316 -12.06 -10.22 -4.78
CA PRO A 316 -12.20 -11.66 -4.63
C PRO A 316 -13.56 -12.16 -5.08
N LYS A 317 -13.64 -13.37 -5.66
CA LYS A 317 -14.92 -13.96 -6.06
C LYS A 317 -15.79 -14.46 -4.90
N GLN A 318 -15.26 -14.46 -3.70
CA GLN A 318 -15.98 -14.88 -2.50
C GLN A 318 -17.05 -13.90 -2.09
N GLY A 319 -16.90 -12.61 -2.43
CA GLY A 319 -17.85 -11.55 -2.11
C GLY A 319 -19.17 -11.69 -2.88
N SER A 320 -20.27 -11.33 -2.23
CA SER A 320 -21.61 -11.38 -2.81
C SER A 320 -21.95 -10.16 -3.66
N HIS A 321 -21.25 -9.03 -3.46
CA HIS A 321 -21.55 -7.72 -4.02
C HIS A 321 -20.49 -7.27 -5.03
N THR A 322 -20.16 -8.17 -5.99
CA THR A 322 -19.07 -7.99 -6.96
C THR A 322 -19.14 -6.69 -7.75
N LYS A 323 -20.35 -6.26 -8.15
CA LYS A 323 -20.52 -5.04 -8.95
C LYS A 323 -20.29 -3.80 -8.09
N GLU A 324 -20.86 -3.76 -6.91
CA GLU A 324 -20.73 -2.68 -5.94
C GLU A 324 -19.28 -2.54 -5.47
N ALA A 325 -18.60 -3.67 -5.19
CA ALA A 325 -17.18 -3.71 -4.86
C ALA A 325 -16.31 -3.15 -5.99
N TYR A 326 -16.57 -3.54 -7.25
CA TYR A 326 -15.87 -2.98 -8.41
C TYR A 326 -16.14 -1.47 -8.57
N ASP A 327 -17.37 -1.01 -8.41
CA ASP A 327 -17.72 0.40 -8.55
C ASP A 327 -17.04 1.24 -7.45
N LEU A 328 -16.96 0.74 -6.22
CA LEU A 328 -16.19 1.36 -5.13
C LEU A 328 -14.68 1.36 -5.45
N ALA A 329 -14.10 0.24 -5.87
CA ALA A 329 -12.69 0.17 -6.24
C ALA A 329 -12.34 1.15 -7.37
N LYS A 330 -13.23 1.27 -8.37
CA LYS A 330 -13.10 2.25 -9.47
C LYS A 330 -13.18 3.70 -8.97
N PHE A 331 -14.05 3.99 -8.00
CA PHE A 331 -14.14 5.31 -7.38
C PHE A 331 -12.87 5.63 -6.60
N LEU A 332 -12.39 4.73 -5.76
CA LEU A 332 -11.19 4.91 -4.92
C LEU A 332 -9.91 5.09 -5.76
N THR A 333 -9.86 4.49 -6.95
CA THR A 333 -8.74 4.61 -7.90
C THR A 333 -9.00 5.63 -9.01
N SER A 334 -10.03 6.46 -8.89
CA SER A 334 -10.32 7.53 -9.85
C SER A 334 -9.27 8.65 -9.79
N PRO A 335 -9.10 9.46 -10.86
CA PRO A 335 -8.18 10.59 -10.84
C PRO A 335 -8.43 11.59 -9.71
N ALA A 336 -9.69 11.80 -9.35
CA ALA A 336 -10.06 12.70 -8.26
C ALA A 336 -9.65 12.12 -6.88
N SER A 337 -9.87 10.82 -6.69
CA SER A 337 -9.50 10.13 -5.44
C SER A 337 -7.99 10.02 -5.30
N GLU A 338 -7.23 9.62 -6.33
CA GLU A 338 -5.77 9.59 -6.27
C GLU A 338 -5.16 10.98 -6.04
N ALA A 339 -5.75 12.05 -6.62
CA ALA A 339 -5.31 13.42 -6.36
C ALA A 339 -5.55 13.86 -4.91
N TYR A 340 -6.69 13.44 -4.34
CA TYR A 340 -7.01 13.67 -2.93
C TYR A 340 -6.00 12.97 -2.03
N ILE A 341 -5.80 11.67 -2.23
CA ILE A 341 -4.88 10.85 -1.43
C ILE A 341 -3.45 11.38 -1.52
N PHE A 342 -2.97 11.74 -2.72
CA PHE A 342 -1.64 12.34 -2.87
C PHE A 342 -1.43 13.57 -1.97
N LYS A 343 -2.42 14.43 -1.86
CA LYS A 343 -2.33 15.62 -1.00
C LYS A 343 -2.32 15.26 0.49
N GLN A 344 -3.02 14.22 0.90
CA GLN A 344 -3.12 13.81 2.30
C GLN A 344 -1.91 12.98 2.74
N THR A 345 -1.55 11.97 1.99
CA THR A 345 -0.57 10.95 2.38
C THR A 345 0.77 11.07 1.66
N GLY A 346 0.78 11.69 0.47
CA GLY A 346 1.94 11.72 -0.41
C GLY A 346 2.05 10.51 -1.35
N ASN A 347 1.09 9.57 -1.33
CA ASN A 347 1.06 8.44 -2.25
C ASN A 347 1.04 8.93 -3.69
N LEU A 348 2.10 8.61 -4.45
CA LEU A 348 2.24 9.12 -5.81
C LEU A 348 1.21 8.47 -6.74
N PRO A 349 0.40 9.27 -7.47
CA PRO A 349 -0.59 8.71 -8.37
C PRO A 349 -0.02 7.76 -9.41
N SER A 350 -0.76 6.71 -9.72
CA SER A 350 -0.41 5.75 -10.77
C SER A 350 -0.84 6.20 -12.18
N GLN A 351 -1.38 7.41 -12.30
CA GLN A 351 -2.02 7.95 -13.50
C GLN A 351 -1.16 9.00 -14.21
N PRO A 352 -0.80 8.80 -15.51
CA PRO A 352 0.16 9.65 -16.20
C PRO A 352 -0.32 11.09 -16.41
N LYS A 353 -1.64 11.29 -16.59
CA LYS A 353 -2.20 12.65 -16.71
C LYS A 353 -2.14 13.39 -15.39
N LEU A 354 -2.43 12.69 -14.29
CA LEU A 354 -2.40 13.27 -12.94
C LEU A 354 -0.96 13.60 -12.50
N LEU A 355 0.01 12.73 -12.79
CA LEU A 355 1.43 13.00 -12.54
C LEU A 355 1.93 14.28 -13.20
N LYS A 356 1.33 14.68 -14.34
CA LYS A 356 1.67 15.91 -15.08
C LYS A 356 0.79 17.09 -14.70
N SER A 357 -0.18 16.91 -13.82
CA SER A 357 -1.12 17.97 -13.44
C SER A 357 -0.49 19.02 -12.51
N ALA A 358 -1.04 20.22 -12.52
CA ALA A 358 -0.67 21.29 -11.59
C ALA A 358 -0.89 20.86 -10.11
N ALA A 359 -1.90 20.02 -9.85
CA ALA A 359 -2.20 19.50 -8.53
C ALA A 359 -1.05 18.68 -7.94
N VAL A 360 -0.37 17.88 -8.76
CA VAL A 360 0.79 17.07 -8.36
C VAL A 360 2.07 17.87 -8.46
N LEU A 361 2.36 18.50 -9.59
CA LEU A 361 3.63 19.22 -9.82
C LEU A 361 3.78 20.47 -8.96
N GLY A 362 2.68 21.11 -8.58
CA GLY A 362 2.67 22.30 -7.72
C GLY A 362 2.69 21.99 -6.22
N PHE A 363 2.44 20.75 -5.83
CA PHE A 363 2.33 20.39 -4.42
C PHE A 363 3.69 20.43 -3.71
N LYS A 364 3.73 21.12 -2.58
CA LYS A 364 4.89 21.24 -1.69
C LYS A 364 4.53 20.67 -0.34
N ASN A 365 5.30 19.72 0.17
CA ASN A 365 5.04 19.09 1.45
C ASN A 365 5.70 19.90 2.60
N PRO A 366 4.91 20.56 3.47
CA PRO A 366 5.46 21.42 4.54
C PRO A 366 6.17 20.61 5.64
N PHE A 367 5.85 19.34 5.83
CA PHE A 367 6.55 18.48 6.76
C PHE A 367 8.00 18.26 6.32
N PHE A 368 8.23 18.11 5.01
CA PHE A 368 9.53 17.91 4.37
C PHE A 368 10.12 19.23 3.82
N SER A 369 10.12 20.28 4.63
CA SER A 369 10.74 21.57 4.29
C SER A 369 10.23 22.15 2.96
N ASN A 370 8.93 22.05 2.71
CA ASN A 370 8.27 22.47 1.46
C ASN A 370 8.89 21.80 0.21
N ALA A 371 9.30 20.54 0.32
CA ALA A 371 9.80 19.78 -0.83
C ALA A 371 8.75 19.74 -1.95
N PRO A 372 9.14 19.99 -3.22
CA PRO A 372 8.25 19.85 -4.38
C PRO A 372 8.12 18.37 -4.74
N VAL A 373 7.40 17.62 -3.90
CA VAL A 373 7.34 16.14 -3.91
C VAL A 373 6.88 15.58 -5.24
N GLY A 374 5.87 16.18 -5.87
CA GLY A 374 5.39 15.75 -7.17
C GLY A 374 6.46 15.85 -8.27
N LYS A 375 7.33 16.87 -8.22
CA LYS A 375 8.47 16.99 -9.16
C LYS A 375 9.55 15.96 -8.86
N ILE A 376 9.92 15.78 -7.59
CA ILE A 376 11.00 14.85 -7.18
C ILE A 376 10.62 13.41 -7.51
N PHE A 377 9.48 12.95 -7.02
CA PHE A 377 9.02 11.58 -7.25
C PHE A 377 8.55 11.36 -8.68
N GLY A 378 7.92 12.34 -9.32
CA GLY A 378 7.54 12.28 -10.73
C GLY A 378 8.75 12.11 -11.66
N ALA A 379 9.85 12.83 -11.41
CA ALA A 379 11.09 12.67 -12.17
C ALA A 379 11.70 11.26 -11.99
N SER A 380 11.61 10.69 -10.79
CA SER A 380 12.05 9.31 -10.52
C SER A 380 11.13 8.30 -11.21
N ALA A 381 9.80 8.48 -11.14
CA ALA A 381 8.82 7.63 -11.80
C ALA A 381 9.02 7.56 -13.32
N MET A 382 9.39 8.67 -13.96
CA MET A 382 9.66 8.73 -15.40
C MET A 382 10.92 7.94 -15.82
N LYS A 383 11.84 7.69 -14.90
CA LYS A 383 13.04 6.87 -15.11
C LYS A 383 12.84 5.40 -14.71
N LEU A 384 11.68 5.08 -14.17
CA LEU A 384 11.36 3.76 -13.67
C LEU A 384 11.34 2.75 -14.83
N LYS A 385 12.02 1.62 -14.60
CA LYS A 385 11.97 0.43 -15.44
C LYS A 385 11.19 -0.63 -14.68
N PRO A 386 9.98 -0.99 -15.12
CA PRO A 386 9.18 -1.99 -14.41
C PRO A 386 9.90 -3.33 -14.40
N GLN A 387 9.98 -3.93 -13.23
CA GLN A 387 10.60 -5.24 -13.07
C GLN A 387 9.67 -6.36 -13.54
N VAL A 388 10.26 -7.45 -14.01
CA VAL A 388 9.55 -8.73 -14.11
C VAL A 388 9.42 -9.28 -12.68
N LEU A 389 8.18 -9.48 -12.24
CA LEU A 389 7.84 -10.03 -10.94
C LEU A 389 7.32 -11.45 -11.11
N GLY A 390 7.73 -12.35 -10.22
CA GLY A 390 7.26 -13.74 -10.19
C GLY A 390 6.55 -14.08 -8.88
N PRO A 391 5.98 -15.29 -8.79
CA PRO A 391 5.13 -15.70 -7.67
C PRO A 391 5.85 -15.71 -6.31
N HIS A 392 7.16 -15.92 -6.29
CA HIS A 392 7.97 -15.96 -5.06
C HIS A 392 8.69 -14.63 -4.75
N GLN A 393 8.21 -13.51 -5.31
CA GLN A 393 8.84 -12.19 -5.11
C GLN A 393 8.93 -11.82 -3.62
N GLY A 394 7.85 -12.02 -2.87
CA GLY A 394 7.80 -11.74 -1.43
C GLY A 394 8.72 -12.65 -0.62
N ASP A 395 8.78 -13.93 -0.97
CA ASP A 395 9.64 -14.92 -0.29
C ASP A 395 11.12 -14.57 -0.48
N ILE A 396 11.53 -14.19 -1.71
CA ILE A 396 12.89 -13.75 -2.02
C ILE A 396 13.25 -12.47 -1.26
N GLN A 397 12.33 -11.51 -1.18
CA GLN A 397 12.52 -10.28 -0.39
C GLN A 397 12.68 -10.57 1.10
N THR A 398 11.90 -11.49 1.65
CA THR A 398 12.03 -11.95 3.03
C THR A 398 13.37 -12.65 3.26
N ALA A 399 13.75 -13.57 2.37
CA ALA A 399 15.02 -14.30 2.47
C ALA A 399 16.23 -13.35 2.47
N VAL A 400 16.27 -12.34 1.60
CA VAL A 400 17.38 -11.38 1.57
C VAL A 400 17.37 -10.44 2.78
N SER A 401 16.20 -10.02 3.26
CA SER A 401 16.08 -9.20 4.47
C SER A 401 16.65 -9.94 5.68
N ASN A 402 16.30 -11.22 5.84
CA ASN A 402 16.85 -12.08 6.88
C ASN A 402 18.37 -12.27 6.73
N ALA A 403 18.86 -12.40 5.50
CA ALA A 403 20.29 -12.53 5.25
C ALA A 403 21.07 -11.27 5.65
N ILE A 404 20.57 -10.08 5.30
CA ILE A 404 21.18 -8.82 5.69
C ILE A 404 21.16 -8.64 7.21
N GLN A 405 20.02 -8.96 7.84
CA GLN A 405 19.88 -8.89 9.29
C GLN A 405 20.85 -9.81 10.03
N ARG A 406 21.14 -11.02 9.51
CA ARG A 406 22.19 -11.91 10.09
C ARG A 406 23.57 -11.23 10.13
N VAL A 407 23.89 -10.40 9.13
CA VAL A 407 25.15 -9.64 9.10
C VAL A 407 25.11 -8.45 10.04
N GLU A 408 24.01 -7.68 10.03
CA GLU A 408 23.82 -6.53 10.92
C GLU A 408 23.86 -6.91 12.40
N GLN A 409 23.36 -8.10 12.73
CA GLN A 409 23.41 -8.69 14.09
C GLN A 409 24.70 -9.43 14.39
N HIS A 410 25.71 -9.39 13.53
CA HIS A 410 27.00 -10.09 13.68
C HIS A 410 26.91 -11.61 13.84
N LYS A 411 25.78 -12.22 13.41
CA LYS A 411 25.58 -13.67 13.46
C LYS A 411 26.29 -14.44 12.36
N GLN A 412 26.52 -13.79 11.22
CA GLN A 412 27.23 -14.37 10.08
C GLN A 412 28.09 -13.31 9.37
N SER A 413 29.19 -13.78 8.72
CA SER A 413 29.90 -12.93 7.77
C SER A 413 29.07 -12.67 6.52
N PRO A 414 29.33 -11.59 5.74
CA PRO A 414 28.62 -11.32 4.50
C PRO A 414 28.61 -12.50 3.53
N ASP A 415 29.75 -13.18 3.34
CA ASP A 415 29.87 -14.30 2.40
C ASP A 415 29.08 -15.53 2.87
N LYS A 416 29.13 -15.84 4.17
CA LYS A 416 28.35 -16.95 4.74
C LYS A 416 26.85 -16.68 4.61
N SER A 417 26.44 -15.45 4.90
CA SER A 417 25.02 -15.05 4.82
C SER A 417 24.51 -14.99 3.38
N TRP A 418 25.35 -14.56 2.42
CA TRP A 418 25.04 -14.63 0.99
C TRP A 418 24.82 -16.06 0.51
N LYS A 419 25.74 -16.98 0.85
CA LYS A 419 25.59 -18.40 0.52
C LYS A 419 24.30 -19.00 1.10
N GLN A 420 23.97 -18.63 2.34
CA GLN A 420 22.72 -19.08 2.97
C GLN A 420 21.50 -18.48 2.25
N PHE A 421 21.53 -17.19 1.90
CA PHE A 421 20.47 -16.55 1.12
C PHE A 421 20.16 -17.28 -0.19
N LEU A 422 21.20 -17.68 -0.93
CA LEU A 422 20.99 -18.43 -2.18
C LEU A 422 20.35 -19.81 -1.94
N LYS A 423 20.65 -20.46 -0.79
CA LYS A 423 19.96 -21.71 -0.41
C LYS A 423 18.51 -21.45 -0.03
N ASP A 424 18.25 -20.37 0.73
CA ASP A 424 16.90 -19.98 1.15
C ASP A 424 16.03 -19.68 -0.09
N VAL A 425 16.56 -18.95 -1.09
CA VAL A 425 15.87 -18.69 -2.36
C VAL A 425 15.56 -19.99 -3.11
N LYS A 426 16.53 -20.91 -3.21
CA LYS A 426 16.32 -22.20 -3.90
C LYS A 426 15.25 -23.07 -3.22
N ALA A 427 15.02 -22.89 -1.94
CA ALA A 427 14.01 -23.65 -1.19
C ALA A 427 12.57 -23.14 -1.41
N VAL A 428 12.41 -21.89 -1.86
CA VAL A 428 11.11 -21.25 -2.04
C VAL A 428 10.75 -20.96 -3.50
N SER A 429 11.64 -21.29 -4.45
CA SER A 429 11.46 -21.00 -5.88
C SER A 429 11.50 -22.23 -6.78
#